data_a17c21c41e06f9d8d97e6e4114ed7288
#
_entry.id   a17c21c41e06f9d8d97e6e4114ed7288
#
_cell.length_a   1.000
_cell.length_b   1.000
_cell.length_c   1.000
_cell.angle_alpha   90.00
_cell.angle_beta   90.00
_cell.angle_gamma   90.00
#
_symmetry.space_group_name_H-M   'P 1'
#
loop_
_entity.id
_entity.type
_entity.pdbx_description
1 polymer ?
#
loop_
_entity_poly.entity_id
_entity_poly.type
_entity_poly.pdbx_seq_one_letter_code
_entity_poly.pdbx_strand_id
1 'polypeptide(L)'
;MQAGGVQILLQGGLHPELRIEWYEDLFRWIKSEFRLGLHALSPEEILHIARLEGLSVRRVLERLRAAGLDSVPGGGAEILVDRVRRTIAKAKCTSDQWLGVMRVAHHMGLRSSATMMYGTVDTARDRIAHLIKLRDLQDETGGFTAFFCWDFQHERGTHIEPGENGTILYLRQQAVARILLDNIEHVGASWVTQGPEVGQVALRFGADDFGSVMFEENVVSSAGTTFCMNAEAMEQRIRAAGFKAARRNVHYDWLTPPA
;
A
#
# COMPACT_ATOMS: atom_id res chain seq x y z
N MET A 1 18.22 -9.92 8.57
CA MET A 1 18.24 -9.64 10.03
C MET A 1 19.36 -8.65 10.42
N GLN A 2 20.57 -8.73 9.89
CA GLN A 2 21.63 -7.73 10.15
C GLN A 2 21.26 -6.30 9.74
N ALA A 3 20.40 -6.14 8.74
CA ALA A 3 19.93 -4.83 8.26
C ALA A 3 18.75 -4.23 9.06
N GLY A 4 18.21 -4.93 10.07
CA GLY A 4 17.12 -4.42 10.92
C GLY A 4 15.74 -4.41 10.26
N GLY A 5 15.52 -5.16 9.17
CA GLY A 5 14.20 -5.28 8.56
C GLY A 5 13.19 -5.93 9.50
N VAL A 6 11.96 -5.41 9.50
CA VAL A 6 10.86 -5.87 10.36
C VAL A 6 9.68 -6.44 9.58
N GLN A 7 9.66 -6.23 8.26
CA GLN A 7 8.56 -6.62 7.38
C GLN A 7 9.05 -7.02 5.99
N ILE A 8 8.30 -7.90 5.36
CA ILE A 8 8.36 -8.14 3.92
C ILE A 8 7.03 -7.65 3.32
N LEU A 9 7.10 -6.75 2.32
CA LEU A 9 6.00 -6.48 1.40
C LEU A 9 6.15 -7.41 0.20
N LEU A 10 5.23 -8.36 0.04
CA LEU A 10 5.30 -9.38 -1.00
C LEU A 10 4.09 -9.27 -1.93
N GLN A 11 4.33 -8.84 -3.16
CA GLN A 11 3.38 -8.78 -4.26
C GLN A 11 4.06 -9.33 -5.52
N GLY A 12 3.52 -10.39 -6.12
CA GLY A 12 4.15 -11.12 -7.22
C GLY A 12 3.35 -11.16 -8.52
N GLY A 13 2.16 -10.55 -8.54
CA GLY A 13 1.26 -10.59 -9.69
C GLY A 13 0.43 -11.89 -9.78
N LEU A 14 -0.19 -12.12 -10.94
CA LEU A 14 -1.20 -13.17 -11.13
C LEU A 14 -0.62 -14.36 -11.88
N HIS A 15 0.13 -15.22 -11.20
CA HIS A 15 0.70 -16.41 -11.82
C HIS A 15 -0.39 -17.46 -12.09
N PRO A 16 -0.50 -17.99 -13.33
CA PRO A 16 -1.63 -18.84 -13.71
C PRO A 16 -1.61 -20.24 -13.10
N GLU A 17 -0.47 -20.69 -12.58
CA GLU A 17 -0.29 -22.07 -12.10
C GLU A 17 0.02 -22.16 -10.60
N LEU A 18 0.40 -21.05 -9.94
CA LEU A 18 0.70 -21.08 -8.51
C LEU A 18 -0.57 -21.25 -7.70
N ARG A 19 -0.69 -22.41 -7.08
CA ARG A 19 -1.79 -22.78 -6.18
C ARG A 19 -1.56 -22.23 -4.78
N ILE A 20 -2.61 -22.21 -3.98
CA ILE A 20 -2.57 -21.67 -2.62
C ILE A 20 -1.55 -22.39 -1.74
N GLU A 21 -1.31 -23.68 -1.95
CA GLU A 21 -0.32 -24.46 -1.21
C GLU A 21 1.09 -23.87 -1.34
N TRP A 22 1.44 -23.37 -2.52
CA TRP A 22 2.73 -22.74 -2.75
C TRP A 22 2.92 -21.49 -1.86
N TYR A 23 1.89 -20.65 -1.75
CA TYR A 23 1.92 -19.48 -0.88
C TYR A 23 1.95 -19.86 0.59
N GLU A 24 1.19 -20.87 0.99
CA GLU A 24 1.21 -21.39 2.35
C GLU A 24 2.59 -21.90 2.75
N ASP A 25 3.25 -22.66 1.89
CA ASP A 25 4.58 -23.21 2.15
C ASP A 25 5.63 -22.10 2.22
N LEU A 26 5.57 -21.10 1.31
CA LEU A 26 6.42 -19.94 1.34
C LEU A 26 6.25 -19.15 2.65
N PHE A 27 5.01 -18.90 3.07
CA PHE A 27 4.72 -18.13 4.29
C PHE A 27 5.19 -18.88 5.53
N ARG A 28 4.91 -20.18 5.65
CA ARG A 28 5.40 -21.01 6.74
C ARG A 28 6.92 -21.02 6.79
N TRP A 29 7.58 -21.15 5.65
CA TRP A 29 9.04 -21.10 5.57
C TRP A 29 9.58 -19.74 6.05
N ILE A 30 9.06 -18.63 5.56
CA ILE A 30 9.49 -17.31 6.02
C ILE A 30 9.31 -17.15 7.53
N LYS A 31 8.17 -17.60 8.07
CA LYS A 31 7.88 -17.50 9.50
C LYS A 31 8.74 -18.43 10.36
N SER A 32 9.21 -19.56 9.81
CA SER A 32 10.13 -20.46 10.52
C SER A 32 11.55 -19.91 10.61
N GLU A 33 12.01 -19.23 9.56
CA GLU A 33 13.38 -18.74 9.44
C GLU A 33 13.56 -17.32 9.98
N PHE A 34 12.51 -16.48 9.90
CA PHE A 34 12.61 -15.05 10.15
C PHE A 34 11.48 -14.54 11.03
N ARG A 35 11.83 -13.63 11.95
CA ARG A 35 10.86 -12.88 12.77
C ARG A 35 10.41 -11.61 12.01
N LEU A 36 9.74 -11.80 10.88
CA LEU A 36 9.28 -10.71 10.01
C LEU A 36 7.76 -10.70 9.88
N GLY A 37 7.18 -9.51 9.81
CA GLY A 37 5.79 -9.34 9.41
C GLY A 37 5.62 -9.66 7.93
N LEU A 38 4.58 -10.42 7.57
CA LEU A 38 4.19 -10.66 6.19
C LEU A 38 3.01 -9.75 5.82
N HIS A 39 3.32 -8.70 5.07
CA HIS A 39 2.36 -7.82 4.40
C HIS A 39 2.28 -8.27 2.94
N ALA A 40 1.34 -9.15 2.61
CA ALA A 40 1.44 -9.88 1.37
C ALA A 40 0.09 -10.04 0.67
N LEU A 41 0.15 -10.20 -0.65
CA LEU A 41 -0.94 -10.48 -1.57
C LEU A 41 -2.03 -9.40 -1.58
N SER A 42 -2.02 -8.61 -2.65
CA SER A 42 -3.06 -7.61 -2.92
C SER A 42 -4.45 -8.27 -3.11
N PRO A 43 -5.55 -7.51 -3.02
CA PRO A 43 -6.88 -8.02 -3.36
C PRO A 43 -6.98 -8.69 -4.72
N GLU A 44 -6.22 -8.23 -5.72
CA GLU A 44 -6.15 -8.85 -7.04
C GLU A 44 -5.62 -10.28 -6.97
N GLU A 45 -4.51 -10.47 -6.23
CA GLU A 45 -3.87 -11.78 -6.07
C GLU A 45 -4.76 -12.72 -5.26
N ILE A 46 -5.39 -12.23 -4.19
CA ILE A 46 -6.34 -13.01 -3.37
C ILE A 46 -7.54 -13.48 -4.21
N LEU A 47 -8.10 -12.59 -5.05
CA LEU A 47 -9.19 -12.95 -5.96
C LEU A 47 -8.73 -13.93 -7.04
N HIS A 48 -7.50 -13.80 -7.53
CA HIS A 48 -6.93 -14.73 -8.49
C HIS A 48 -6.78 -16.13 -7.89
N ILE A 49 -6.19 -16.25 -6.71
CA ILE A 49 -6.06 -17.52 -5.97
C ILE A 49 -7.45 -18.10 -5.71
N ALA A 50 -8.41 -17.30 -5.26
CA ALA A 50 -9.77 -17.77 -5.02
C ALA A 50 -10.41 -18.39 -6.28
N ARG A 51 -10.20 -17.78 -7.44
CA ARG A 51 -10.67 -18.31 -8.73
C ARG A 51 -9.96 -19.61 -9.13
N LEU A 52 -8.62 -19.66 -8.99
CA LEU A 52 -7.83 -20.84 -9.32
C LEU A 52 -8.24 -22.06 -8.47
N GLU A 53 -8.54 -21.81 -7.20
CA GLU A 53 -8.88 -22.86 -6.23
C GLU A 53 -10.37 -23.19 -6.18
N GLY A 54 -11.24 -22.38 -6.80
CA GLY A 54 -12.68 -22.51 -6.61
C GLY A 54 -13.12 -22.25 -5.16
N LEU A 55 -12.36 -21.44 -4.42
CA LEU A 55 -12.60 -21.11 -3.01
C LEU A 55 -13.22 -19.73 -2.85
N SER A 56 -13.91 -19.51 -1.73
CA SER A 56 -14.31 -18.16 -1.33
C SER A 56 -13.10 -17.34 -0.87
N VAL A 57 -13.16 -16.02 -1.01
CA VAL A 57 -12.14 -15.08 -0.49
C VAL A 57 -11.86 -15.34 1.00
N ARG A 58 -12.92 -15.54 1.80
CA ARG A 58 -12.78 -15.88 3.23
C ARG A 58 -11.93 -17.11 3.44
N ARG A 59 -12.19 -18.19 2.67
CA ARG A 59 -11.45 -19.43 2.84
C ARG A 59 -9.98 -19.30 2.42
N VAL A 60 -9.69 -18.52 1.37
CA VAL A 60 -8.31 -18.20 0.98
C VAL A 60 -7.61 -17.44 2.11
N LEU A 61 -8.22 -16.39 2.64
CA LEU A 61 -7.64 -15.60 3.73
C LEU A 61 -7.46 -16.41 5.03
N GLU A 62 -8.38 -17.30 5.37
CA GLU A 62 -8.24 -18.23 6.50
C GLU A 62 -6.99 -19.11 6.37
N ARG A 63 -6.79 -19.71 5.19
CA ARG A 63 -5.63 -20.56 4.90
C ARG A 63 -4.33 -19.77 4.95
N LEU A 64 -4.27 -18.62 4.28
CA LEU A 64 -3.08 -17.77 4.24
C LEU A 64 -2.72 -17.23 5.63
N ARG A 65 -3.73 -16.84 6.43
CA ARG A 65 -3.52 -16.41 7.83
C ARG A 65 -2.96 -17.54 8.68
N ALA A 66 -3.49 -18.74 8.54
CA ALA A 66 -2.96 -19.94 9.24
C ALA A 66 -1.53 -20.27 8.83
N ALA A 67 -1.12 -19.89 7.62
CA ALA A 67 0.25 -20.04 7.13
C ALA A 67 1.20 -18.91 7.54
N GLY A 68 0.68 -17.80 8.10
CA GLY A 68 1.51 -16.70 8.61
C GLY A 68 1.30 -15.33 7.98
N LEU A 69 0.25 -15.13 7.15
CA LEU A 69 -0.11 -13.81 6.65
C LEU A 69 -0.52 -12.89 7.82
N ASP A 70 0.14 -11.75 7.97
CA ASP A 70 -0.13 -10.78 9.05
C ASP A 70 -1.06 -9.65 8.59
N SER A 71 -0.92 -9.18 7.35
CA SER A 71 -1.72 -8.06 6.83
C SER A 71 -1.75 -8.06 5.30
N VAL A 72 -2.70 -7.31 4.72
CA VAL A 72 -2.96 -7.24 3.28
C VAL A 72 -2.59 -5.85 2.75
N PRO A 73 -1.69 -5.74 1.74
CA PRO A 73 -1.38 -4.47 1.11
C PRO A 73 -2.53 -3.94 0.25
N GLY A 74 -2.66 -2.62 0.19
CA GLY A 74 -3.66 -1.92 -0.61
C GLY A 74 -3.40 -1.91 -2.12
N GLY A 75 -2.45 -2.70 -2.59
CA GLY A 75 -2.09 -2.77 -4.00
C GLY A 75 -3.27 -3.08 -4.92
N GLY A 76 -3.16 -2.66 -6.18
CA GLY A 76 -4.21 -2.86 -7.18
C GLY A 76 -5.45 -1.96 -7.01
N ALA A 77 -5.50 -1.08 -6.00
CA ALA A 77 -6.60 -0.12 -5.84
C ALA A 77 -6.64 0.87 -7.00
N GLU A 78 -5.51 1.36 -7.44
CA GLU A 78 -5.36 2.46 -8.39
C GLU A 78 -6.31 3.62 -8.05
N ILE A 79 -7.40 3.76 -8.81
CA ILE A 79 -8.57 4.57 -8.45
C ILE A 79 -9.79 3.66 -8.36
N LEU A 80 -10.49 3.62 -7.22
CA LEU A 80 -11.67 2.79 -6.96
C LEU A 80 -12.95 3.37 -7.64
N VAL A 81 -12.80 3.75 -8.90
CA VAL A 81 -13.87 4.16 -9.81
C VAL A 81 -13.78 3.32 -11.08
N ASP A 82 -14.77 2.49 -11.35
CA ASP A 82 -14.68 1.46 -12.38
C ASP A 82 -14.50 2.02 -13.80
N ARG A 83 -14.95 3.24 -14.09
CA ARG A 83 -14.63 3.92 -15.34
C ARG A 83 -13.12 4.04 -15.55
N VAL A 84 -12.41 4.51 -14.52
CA VAL A 84 -10.95 4.66 -14.54
C VAL A 84 -10.29 3.28 -14.64
N ARG A 85 -10.67 2.35 -13.75
CA ARG A 85 -10.13 0.99 -13.70
C ARG A 85 -10.23 0.27 -15.05
N ARG A 86 -11.39 0.30 -15.70
CA ARG A 86 -11.58 -0.31 -17.03
C ARG A 86 -10.71 0.30 -18.12
N THR A 87 -10.30 1.54 -17.98
CA THR A 87 -9.42 2.21 -18.94
C THR A 87 -7.96 1.82 -18.75
N ILE A 88 -7.46 1.88 -17.50
CA ILE A 88 -6.02 1.72 -17.20
C ILE A 88 -5.63 0.29 -16.87
N ALA A 89 -6.57 -0.55 -16.44
CA ALA A 89 -6.29 -1.87 -15.89
C ALA A 89 -7.45 -2.84 -16.12
N LYS A 90 -7.79 -3.09 -17.40
CA LYS A 90 -8.96 -3.89 -17.83
C LYS A 90 -9.06 -5.28 -17.21
N ALA A 91 -7.91 -5.89 -16.90
CA ALA A 91 -7.84 -7.23 -16.32
C ALA A 91 -8.03 -7.25 -14.80
N LYS A 92 -7.97 -6.08 -14.14
CA LYS A 92 -8.11 -5.98 -12.68
C LYS A 92 -9.57 -6.07 -12.23
N CYS A 93 -9.77 -6.44 -10.98
CA CYS A 93 -11.08 -6.56 -10.36
C CYS A 93 -11.81 -5.20 -10.31
N THR A 94 -13.13 -5.24 -10.13
CA THR A 94 -13.93 -4.02 -9.93
C THR A 94 -13.62 -3.38 -8.57
N SER A 95 -14.01 -2.10 -8.40
CA SER A 95 -13.85 -1.42 -7.11
C SER A 95 -14.57 -2.15 -5.97
N ASP A 96 -15.77 -2.69 -6.22
CA ASP A 96 -16.55 -3.41 -5.23
C ASP A 96 -15.91 -4.76 -4.86
N GLN A 97 -15.28 -5.44 -5.82
CA GLN A 97 -14.53 -6.66 -5.54
C GLN A 97 -13.30 -6.38 -4.68
N TRP A 98 -12.55 -5.30 -4.98
CA TRP A 98 -11.41 -4.88 -4.18
C TRP A 98 -11.83 -4.56 -2.74
N LEU A 99 -12.85 -3.71 -2.56
CA LEU A 99 -13.42 -3.37 -1.24
C LEU A 99 -13.98 -4.61 -0.53
N GLY A 100 -14.58 -5.53 -1.27
CA GLY A 100 -15.10 -6.80 -0.74
C GLY A 100 -14.02 -7.68 -0.12
N VAL A 101 -12.84 -7.79 -0.76
CA VAL A 101 -11.70 -8.52 -0.19
C VAL A 101 -11.23 -7.85 1.11
N MET A 102 -11.06 -6.53 1.11
CA MET A 102 -10.62 -5.79 2.30
C MET A 102 -11.64 -5.93 3.44
N ARG A 103 -12.93 -5.83 3.16
CA ARG A 103 -14.01 -6.04 4.15
C ARG A 103 -13.91 -7.42 4.79
N VAL A 104 -13.72 -8.46 3.99
CA VAL A 104 -13.57 -9.82 4.52
C VAL A 104 -12.31 -9.94 5.38
N ALA A 105 -11.18 -9.42 4.93
CA ALA A 105 -9.93 -9.40 5.69
C ALA A 105 -10.10 -8.70 7.04
N HIS A 106 -10.68 -7.51 7.04
CA HIS A 106 -10.91 -6.71 8.26
C HIS A 106 -11.83 -7.44 9.27
N HIS A 107 -12.95 -8.00 8.81
CA HIS A 107 -13.85 -8.79 9.67
C HIS A 107 -13.21 -10.07 10.22
N MET A 108 -12.12 -10.53 9.62
CA MET A 108 -11.30 -11.63 10.16
C MET A 108 -10.19 -11.14 11.10
N GLY A 109 -10.07 -9.83 11.33
CA GLY A 109 -9.02 -9.21 12.15
C GLY A 109 -7.67 -9.07 11.44
N LEU A 110 -7.61 -9.27 10.11
CA LEU A 110 -6.45 -8.91 9.31
C LEU A 110 -6.48 -7.42 9.01
N ARG A 111 -5.41 -6.72 9.35
CA ARG A 111 -5.24 -5.30 9.01
C ARG A 111 -4.80 -5.15 7.56
N SER A 112 -4.96 -3.94 7.01
CA SER A 112 -4.47 -3.64 5.66
C SER A 112 -4.00 -2.19 5.55
N SER A 113 -3.23 -1.89 4.50
CA SER A 113 -3.04 -0.53 4.03
C SER A 113 -4.09 -0.17 2.97
N ALA A 114 -4.27 1.12 2.73
CA ALA A 114 -5.05 1.67 1.64
C ALA A 114 -4.12 2.46 0.71
N THR A 115 -4.37 2.42 -0.60
CA THR A 115 -3.52 3.11 -1.57
C THR A 115 -4.34 3.79 -2.66
N MET A 116 -3.77 4.85 -3.24
CA MET A 116 -4.31 5.53 -4.42
C MET A 116 -3.18 5.84 -5.40
N MET A 117 -3.26 5.35 -6.63
CA MET A 117 -2.42 5.78 -7.74
C MET A 117 -3.27 6.62 -8.70
N TYR A 118 -2.92 7.87 -8.89
CA TYR A 118 -3.65 8.83 -9.71
C TYR A 118 -2.74 9.42 -10.81
N GLY A 119 -3.28 10.32 -11.63
CA GLY A 119 -2.53 10.98 -12.68
C GLY A 119 -2.54 10.21 -14.00
N THR A 120 -3.63 9.50 -14.26
CA THR A 120 -3.93 8.83 -15.52
C THR A 120 -5.14 9.50 -16.19
N VAL A 121 -6.23 8.78 -16.40
CA VAL A 121 -7.50 9.29 -16.94
C VAL A 121 -8.48 9.74 -15.84
N ASP A 122 -8.03 9.75 -14.62
CA ASP A 122 -8.80 10.15 -13.46
C ASP A 122 -8.93 11.68 -13.36
N THR A 123 -10.01 12.11 -12.77
CA THR A 123 -10.30 13.50 -12.45
C THR A 123 -10.22 13.73 -10.93
N ALA A 124 -10.21 14.99 -10.50
CA ALA A 124 -10.31 15.33 -9.07
C ALA A 124 -11.54 14.68 -8.41
N ARG A 125 -12.67 14.62 -9.15
CA ARG A 125 -13.90 13.97 -8.67
C ARG A 125 -13.70 12.45 -8.45
N ASP A 126 -12.97 11.78 -9.33
CA ASP A 126 -12.69 10.36 -9.18
C ASP A 126 -11.79 10.09 -7.98
N ARG A 127 -10.79 10.96 -7.73
CA ARG A 127 -9.91 10.88 -6.56
C ARG A 127 -10.70 11.05 -5.25
N ILE A 128 -11.60 12.03 -5.19
CA ILE A 128 -12.49 12.22 -4.04
C ILE A 128 -13.42 11.02 -3.85
N ALA A 129 -14.03 10.51 -4.92
CA ALA A 129 -14.89 9.32 -4.84
C ALA A 129 -14.14 8.08 -4.32
N HIS A 130 -12.87 7.91 -4.71
CA HIS A 130 -12.00 6.88 -4.17
C HIS A 130 -11.79 7.02 -2.66
N LEU A 131 -11.43 8.22 -2.20
CA LEU A 131 -11.22 8.48 -0.76
C LEU A 131 -12.49 8.27 0.05
N ILE A 132 -13.65 8.68 -0.45
CA ILE A 132 -14.95 8.43 0.21
C ILE A 132 -15.20 6.93 0.38
N LYS A 133 -14.96 6.11 -0.65
CA LYS A 133 -15.13 4.65 -0.56
C LYS A 133 -14.21 4.01 0.50
N LEU A 134 -12.97 4.49 0.61
CA LEU A 134 -12.05 4.03 1.66
C LEU A 134 -12.52 4.46 3.04
N ARG A 135 -12.97 5.72 3.18
CA ARG A 135 -13.53 6.25 4.41
C ARG A 135 -14.72 5.43 4.88
N ASP A 136 -15.70 5.18 3.98
CA ASP A 136 -16.91 4.42 4.29
C ASP A 136 -16.55 2.99 4.75
N LEU A 137 -15.59 2.32 4.09
CA LEU A 137 -15.14 1.00 4.52
C LEU A 137 -14.40 1.06 5.87
N GLN A 138 -13.63 2.12 6.13
CA GLN A 138 -12.98 2.31 7.42
C GLN A 138 -13.98 2.56 8.54
N ASP A 139 -15.04 3.36 8.31
CA ASP A 139 -16.13 3.55 9.26
C ASP A 139 -16.85 2.22 9.59
N GLU A 140 -16.99 1.34 8.58
CA GLU A 140 -17.59 0.01 8.75
C GLU A 140 -16.69 -0.95 9.55
N THR A 141 -15.37 -0.94 9.30
CA THR A 141 -14.50 -2.05 9.70
C THR A 141 -13.33 -1.67 10.61
N GLY A 142 -12.87 -0.43 10.57
CA GLY A 142 -11.69 0.02 11.31
C GLY A 142 -10.38 -0.69 10.90
N GLY A 143 -10.33 -1.35 9.74
CA GLY A 143 -9.25 -2.28 9.39
C GLY A 143 -8.06 -1.65 8.67
N PHE A 144 -8.18 -0.47 8.07
CA PHE A 144 -7.05 0.22 7.47
C PHE A 144 -6.14 0.82 8.53
N THR A 145 -4.84 0.52 8.45
CA THR A 145 -3.82 1.09 9.34
C THR A 145 -3.24 2.38 8.79
N ALA A 146 -3.06 2.47 7.47
CA ALA A 146 -2.46 3.61 6.83
C ALA A 146 -2.96 3.79 5.39
N PHE A 147 -2.86 5.02 4.90
CA PHE A 147 -3.12 5.38 3.51
C PHE A 147 -1.86 5.94 2.86
N PHE A 148 -1.61 5.55 1.60
CA PHE A 148 -0.53 6.06 0.76
C PHE A 148 -1.05 6.48 -0.60
N CYS A 149 -0.59 7.61 -1.14
CA CYS A 149 -0.89 7.97 -2.51
C CYS A 149 0.35 8.41 -3.27
N TRP A 150 0.33 8.18 -4.57
CA TRP A 150 1.39 8.59 -5.50
C TRP A 150 0.80 8.85 -6.89
N ASP A 151 1.51 9.62 -7.69
CA ASP A 151 1.18 9.82 -9.08
C ASP A 151 1.71 8.68 -9.96
N PHE A 152 1.08 8.51 -11.10
CA PHE A 152 1.43 7.50 -12.09
C PHE A 152 2.84 7.77 -12.65
N GLN A 153 3.72 6.77 -12.51
CA GLN A 153 5.09 6.82 -13.04
C GLN A 153 5.11 6.24 -14.45
N HIS A 154 5.47 7.06 -15.44
CA HIS A 154 5.19 6.69 -16.84
C HIS A 154 6.46 6.45 -17.68
N GLU A 155 7.65 6.46 -17.08
CA GLU A 155 8.91 6.56 -17.84
C GLU A 155 9.28 5.34 -18.69
N ARG A 156 8.69 4.15 -18.52
CA ARG A 156 9.03 2.97 -19.34
C ARG A 156 7.85 2.03 -19.60
N GLY A 157 7.57 1.79 -20.89
CA GLY A 157 6.83 0.60 -21.35
C GLY A 157 5.32 0.58 -21.12
N THR A 158 4.71 1.69 -20.75
CA THR A 158 3.26 1.79 -20.63
C THR A 158 2.63 2.48 -21.84
N HIS A 159 1.44 2.03 -22.23
CA HIS A 159 0.62 2.66 -23.26
C HIS A 159 -0.41 3.65 -22.68
N ILE A 160 -0.31 3.94 -21.38
CA ILE A 160 -1.21 4.85 -20.68
C ILE A 160 -0.59 6.24 -20.75
N GLU A 161 -1.31 7.19 -21.35
CA GLU A 161 -0.90 8.58 -21.36
C GLU A 161 -1.02 9.17 -19.95
N PRO A 162 -0.02 9.91 -19.46
CA PRO A 162 -0.08 10.58 -18.18
C PRO A 162 -1.13 11.70 -18.20
N GLY A 163 -1.92 11.77 -17.14
CA GLY A 163 -2.82 12.89 -16.86
C GLY A 163 -2.14 13.96 -16.02
N GLU A 164 -2.94 14.67 -15.19
CA GLU A 164 -2.37 15.61 -14.21
C GLU A 164 -1.53 14.87 -13.17
N ASN A 165 -0.26 15.22 -13.03
CA ASN A 165 0.65 14.68 -12.02
C ASN A 165 1.71 15.72 -11.63
N GLY A 166 2.68 15.30 -10.80
CA GLY A 166 3.77 16.11 -10.31
C GLY A 166 3.61 16.61 -8.87
N THR A 167 4.68 17.15 -8.34
CA THR A 167 4.88 17.44 -6.91
C THR A 167 3.75 18.28 -6.28
N ILE A 168 3.29 19.34 -6.94
CA ILE A 168 2.24 20.22 -6.37
C ILE A 168 0.92 19.45 -6.25
N LEU A 169 0.57 18.67 -7.25
CA LEU A 169 -0.63 17.85 -7.19
C LEU A 169 -0.50 16.78 -6.11
N TYR A 170 0.66 16.13 -5.99
CA TYR A 170 0.93 15.17 -4.93
C TYR A 170 0.70 15.76 -3.54
N LEU A 171 1.31 16.91 -3.24
CA LEU A 171 1.14 17.56 -1.94
C LEU A 171 -0.32 17.97 -1.67
N ARG A 172 -1.04 18.42 -2.69
CA ARG A 172 -2.49 18.70 -2.58
C ARG A 172 -3.29 17.42 -2.29
N GLN A 173 -3.00 16.30 -2.99
CA GLN A 173 -3.67 15.01 -2.74
C GLN A 173 -3.36 14.49 -1.33
N GLN A 174 -2.13 14.66 -0.86
CA GLN A 174 -1.73 14.32 0.51
C GLN A 174 -2.57 15.08 1.55
N ALA A 175 -2.71 16.40 1.39
CA ALA A 175 -3.52 17.23 2.29
C ALA A 175 -5.01 16.86 2.21
N VAL A 176 -5.55 16.65 1.02
CA VAL A 176 -6.95 16.25 0.82
C VAL A 176 -7.21 14.88 1.43
N ALA A 177 -6.28 13.93 1.25
CA ALA A 177 -6.39 12.60 1.86
C ALA A 177 -6.43 12.69 3.39
N ARG A 178 -5.53 13.46 4.03
CA ARG A 178 -5.53 13.66 5.48
C ARG A 178 -6.85 14.25 6.00
N ILE A 179 -7.45 15.20 5.25
CA ILE A 179 -8.72 15.83 5.65
C ILE A 179 -9.89 14.84 5.50
N LEU A 180 -9.95 14.08 4.40
CA LEU A 180 -11.06 13.18 4.12
C LEU A 180 -10.98 11.85 4.88
N LEU A 181 -9.77 11.35 5.12
CA LEU A 181 -9.53 10.08 5.81
C LEU A 181 -9.19 10.33 7.29
N ASP A 182 -9.98 11.16 7.99
CA ASP A 182 -9.79 11.48 9.41
C ASP A 182 -9.99 10.26 10.32
N ASN A 183 -10.60 9.18 9.80
CA ASN A 183 -10.79 7.90 10.46
C ASN A 183 -9.67 6.87 10.17
N ILE A 184 -8.71 7.17 9.28
CA ILE A 184 -7.48 6.39 9.08
C ILE A 184 -6.34 7.08 9.83
N GLU A 185 -5.75 6.36 10.78
CA GLU A 185 -4.81 6.95 11.73
C GLU A 185 -3.57 7.54 11.04
N HIS A 186 -3.01 6.80 10.07
CA HIS A 186 -1.75 7.17 9.44
C HIS A 186 -1.90 7.49 7.94
N VAL A 187 -1.20 8.54 7.51
CA VAL A 187 -1.06 8.90 6.09
C VAL A 187 0.43 8.98 5.77
N GLY A 188 0.89 8.09 4.90
CA GLY A 188 2.31 7.96 4.61
C GLY A 188 2.79 8.85 3.47
N ALA A 189 4.02 9.32 3.58
CA ALA A 189 4.72 10.01 2.50
C ALA A 189 5.30 9.00 1.51
N SER A 190 5.02 9.19 0.21
CA SER A 190 5.49 8.29 -0.86
C SER A 190 6.85 8.75 -1.42
N TRP A 191 7.87 8.84 -0.55
CA TRP A 191 9.19 9.29 -0.92
C TRP A 191 9.89 8.42 -1.98
N VAL A 192 9.52 7.14 -2.07
CA VAL A 192 10.07 6.20 -3.05
C VAL A 192 9.74 6.65 -4.49
N THR A 193 8.55 7.21 -4.71
CA THR A 193 8.11 7.72 -6.02
C THR A 193 8.41 9.20 -6.20
N GLN A 194 8.25 10.01 -5.15
CA GLN A 194 8.30 11.47 -5.20
C GLN A 194 9.69 12.05 -4.91
N GLY A 195 10.59 11.24 -4.41
CA GLY A 195 11.91 11.66 -3.91
C GLY A 195 11.90 12.09 -2.45
N PRO A 196 13.09 12.02 -1.82
CA PRO A 196 13.25 12.31 -0.39
C PRO A 196 12.86 13.74 0.02
N GLU A 197 13.11 14.73 -0.83
CA GLU A 197 12.79 16.14 -0.58
C GLU A 197 11.28 16.37 -0.53
N VAL A 198 10.56 15.82 -1.51
CA VAL A 198 9.09 15.91 -1.57
C VAL A 198 8.46 15.12 -0.43
N GLY A 199 9.00 13.94 -0.09
CA GLY A 199 8.60 13.18 1.09
C GLY A 199 8.73 13.99 2.39
N GLN A 200 9.82 14.75 2.54
CA GLN A 200 10.03 15.65 3.68
C GLN A 200 8.97 16.77 3.73
N VAL A 201 8.66 17.39 2.61
CA VAL A 201 7.64 18.43 2.51
C VAL A 201 6.24 17.87 2.79
N ALA A 202 5.96 16.63 2.39
CA ALA A 202 4.68 15.95 2.61
C ALA A 202 4.29 15.86 4.10
N LEU A 203 5.27 15.83 5.02
CA LEU A 203 5.03 15.91 6.47
C LEU A 203 4.29 17.20 6.88
N ARG A 204 4.45 18.29 6.13
CA ARG A 204 3.70 19.56 6.33
C ARG A 204 2.34 19.56 5.63
N PHE A 205 2.07 18.55 4.80
CA PHE A 205 0.83 18.38 4.06
C PHE A 205 -0.01 17.20 4.56
N GLY A 206 0.20 16.79 5.83
CA GLY A 206 -0.65 15.81 6.51
C GLY A 206 -0.09 14.40 6.60
N ALA A 207 1.10 14.12 6.04
CA ALA A 207 1.79 12.88 6.34
C ALA A 207 2.29 12.86 7.79
N ASP A 208 2.11 11.75 8.48
CA ASP A 208 2.64 11.49 9.82
C ASP A 208 3.58 10.26 9.83
N ASP A 209 3.67 9.56 8.71
CA ASP A 209 4.56 8.44 8.50
C ASP A 209 5.46 8.71 7.27
N PHE A 210 6.77 8.65 7.47
CA PHE A 210 7.71 8.84 6.35
C PHE A 210 7.79 7.59 5.44
N GLY A 211 7.17 6.48 5.83
CA GLY A 211 7.17 5.21 5.11
C GLY A 211 8.26 4.26 5.61
N SER A 212 8.63 3.31 4.78
CA SER A 212 9.58 2.26 5.10
C SER A 212 10.95 2.54 4.48
N VAL A 213 12.00 2.10 5.17
CA VAL A 213 13.33 1.92 4.56
C VAL A 213 13.21 0.80 3.52
N MET A 214 13.54 1.10 2.27
CA MET A 214 13.53 0.11 1.19
C MET A 214 14.94 -0.47 1.04
N PHE A 215 15.14 -1.70 1.52
CA PHE A 215 16.39 -2.44 1.30
C PHE A 215 16.47 -2.96 -0.14
N GLU A 216 15.32 -3.37 -0.67
CA GLU A 216 15.15 -3.84 -2.03
C GLU A 216 13.77 -3.37 -2.52
N GLU A 217 13.73 -2.73 -3.68
CA GLU A 217 12.50 -2.23 -4.28
C GLU A 217 12.57 -2.52 -5.79
N ASN A 218 11.68 -3.38 -6.27
CA ASN A 218 11.70 -3.87 -7.64
C ASN A 218 10.49 -3.41 -8.47
N VAL A 219 9.49 -2.80 -7.85
CA VAL A 219 8.25 -2.38 -8.53
C VAL A 219 8.40 -0.97 -9.10
N VAL A 220 8.74 0.00 -8.26
CA VAL A 220 8.87 1.41 -8.66
C VAL A 220 10.16 1.63 -9.44
N SER A 221 11.23 0.89 -9.11
CA SER A 221 12.50 0.94 -9.85
C SER A 221 12.36 0.46 -11.29
N SER A 222 11.47 -0.48 -11.57
CA SER A 222 11.17 -0.89 -12.94
C SER A 222 10.48 0.20 -13.77
N ALA A 223 9.85 1.18 -13.11
CA ALA A 223 9.29 2.39 -13.71
C ALA A 223 10.29 3.57 -13.80
N GLY A 224 11.57 3.36 -13.40
CA GLY A 224 12.65 4.34 -13.55
C GLY A 224 13.05 5.10 -12.30
N THR A 225 12.34 4.94 -11.17
CA THR A 225 12.61 5.65 -9.92
C THR A 225 13.62 4.88 -9.07
N THR A 226 14.72 5.52 -8.63
CA THR A 226 15.85 4.85 -7.96
C THR A 226 16.25 5.50 -6.63
N PHE A 227 15.28 6.11 -5.92
CA PHE A 227 15.56 6.72 -4.62
C PHE A 227 15.80 5.65 -3.55
N CYS A 228 16.87 5.85 -2.76
CA CYS A 228 17.22 5.00 -1.62
C CYS A 228 17.49 5.86 -0.39
N MET A 229 17.02 5.42 0.78
CA MET A 229 17.37 6.01 2.08
C MET A 229 17.51 4.92 3.14
N ASN A 230 18.48 5.11 4.05
CA ASN A 230 18.55 4.34 5.29
C ASN A 230 17.73 5.04 6.41
N ALA A 231 17.59 4.36 7.53
CA ALA A 231 16.80 4.86 8.65
C ALA A 231 17.34 6.20 9.22
N GLU A 232 18.67 6.35 9.29
CA GLU A 232 19.32 7.55 9.79
C GLU A 232 19.04 8.77 8.91
N ALA A 233 19.08 8.59 7.57
CA ALA A 233 18.75 9.65 6.61
C ALA A 233 17.29 10.05 6.73
N MET A 234 16.37 9.08 6.91
CA MET A 234 14.94 9.37 7.13
C MET A 234 14.71 10.17 8.41
N GLU A 235 15.33 9.76 9.53
CA GLU A 235 15.25 10.48 10.80
C GLU A 235 15.79 11.92 10.70
N GLN A 236 16.90 12.12 10.00
CA GLN A 236 17.47 13.45 9.78
C GLN A 236 16.48 14.35 9.00
N ARG A 237 15.82 13.83 7.96
CA ARG A 237 14.84 14.58 7.19
C ARG A 237 13.60 14.93 8.03
N ILE A 238 13.09 14.00 8.83
CA ILE A 238 11.98 14.26 9.75
C ILE A 238 12.33 15.38 10.74
N ARG A 239 13.51 15.31 11.36
CA ARG A 239 13.99 16.35 12.27
C ARG A 239 14.21 17.68 11.58
N ALA A 240 14.78 17.69 10.38
CA ALA A 240 14.97 18.91 9.58
C ALA A 240 13.63 19.56 9.14
N ALA A 241 12.56 18.77 9.02
CA ALA A 241 11.21 19.29 8.82
C ALA A 241 10.57 19.85 10.11
N GLY A 242 11.26 19.76 11.26
CA GLY A 242 10.79 20.25 12.57
C GLY A 242 9.87 19.27 13.31
N PHE A 243 9.93 17.99 12.97
CA PHE A 243 9.16 16.95 13.66
C PHE A 243 10.07 16.04 14.49
N LYS A 244 9.48 15.34 15.46
CA LYS A 244 10.14 14.27 16.21
C LYS A 244 10.16 13.00 15.37
N ALA A 245 11.33 12.35 15.29
CA ALA A 245 11.47 11.09 14.59
C ALA A 245 11.35 9.91 15.57
N ALA A 246 10.62 8.88 15.17
CA ALA A 246 10.52 7.63 15.88
C ALA A 246 10.49 6.46 14.89
N ARG A 247 10.99 5.30 15.28
CA ARG A 247 10.89 4.07 14.47
C ARG A 247 9.70 3.26 14.93
N ARG A 248 8.99 2.67 13.99
CA ARG A 248 7.83 1.81 14.21
C ARG A 248 7.98 0.44 13.55
N ASN A 249 7.22 -0.53 14.04
CA ASN A 249 7.03 -1.80 13.36
C ASN A 249 5.82 -1.74 12.38
N VAL A 250 5.45 -2.90 11.83
CA VAL A 250 4.33 -3.08 10.88
C VAL A 250 2.95 -2.84 11.51
N HIS A 251 2.86 -2.92 12.81
CA HIS A 251 1.62 -2.70 13.58
C HIS A 251 1.48 -1.27 14.10
N TYR A 252 2.43 -0.40 13.73
CA TYR A 252 2.58 0.98 14.21
C TYR A 252 2.97 1.09 15.69
N ASP A 253 3.47 -0.01 16.30
CA ASP A 253 4.06 0.07 17.62
C ASP A 253 5.43 0.71 17.55
N TRP A 254 5.75 1.58 18.52
CA TRP A 254 7.05 2.25 18.57
C TRP A 254 8.18 1.25 18.89
N LEU A 255 9.17 1.20 18.00
CA LEU A 255 10.46 0.51 18.28
C LEU A 255 11.41 1.40 19.06
N THR A 256 11.33 2.72 18.85
CA THR A 256 11.98 3.74 19.64
C THR A 256 10.96 4.84 19.94
N PRO A 257 10.85 5.30 21.19
CA PRO A 257 9.95 6.40 21.50
C PRO A 257 10.36 7.67 20.76
N PRO A 258 9.41 8.58 20.45
CA PRO A 258 9.73 9.89 19.88
C PRO A 258 10.61 10.70 20.84
N ALA A 259 11.83 11.05 20.42
CA ALA A 259 12.78 11.83 21.19
C ALA A 259 12.45 13.34 21.21
#